data_83f38466b0b97217bcb5d8a4f6ea3b29
#
_entry.id   83f38466b0b97217bcb5d8a4f6ea3b29
#
_cell.length_a   1.000
_cell.length_b   1.000
_cell.length_c   1.000
_cell.angle_alpha   90.00
_cell.angle_beta   90.00
_cell.angle_gamma   90.00
#
_symmetry.space_group_name_H-M   'P 1'
#
loop_
_entity.id
_entity.type
_entity.pdbx_description
1 polymer ?
#
loop_
_entity_poly.entity_id
_entity_poly.type
_entity_poly.pdbx_seq_one_letter_code
_entity_poly.pdbx_strand_id
1 'polypeptide(L)'
;MKRVLGTIILIIAIICFGWSAFSLGKYAWQTWTTQKNLDNLADKVNNDTISIPDTDKESGESEDPVSESEAMMEKYGELYKENKDFIGWLSVEGTKINYPVMYTPNDPEYYLRKNFDGDYDIGGMLFVDARCTFNPTSTDTIIYGHHMNN
;
A
#
# COMPACT_ATOMS: atom_id res chain seq x y z
N MET A 1 -19.08 8.06 -52.83
CA MET A 1 -19.32 8.61 -51.48
C MET A 1 -19.56 7.56 -50.41
N LYS A 2 -20.51 6.64 -50.52
CA LYS A 2 -20.80 5.61 -49.48
C LYS A 2 -19.63 4.72 -49.08
N ARG A 3 -18.75 4.31 -50.04
CA ARG A 3 -17.57 3.48 -49.76
C ARG A 3 -16.51 4.25 -48.99
N VAL A 4 -16.28 5.50 -49.32
CA VAL A 4 -15.29 6.36 -48.60
C VAL A 4 -15.73 6.63 -47.19
N LEU A 5 -17.04 6.90 -46.97
CA LEU A 5 -17.60 7.09 -45.64
C LEU A 5 -17.44 5.81 -44.78
N GLY A 6 -17.71 4.63 -45.36
CA GLY A 6 -17.53 3.34 -44.67
C GLY A 6 -16.06 3.10 -44.27
N THR A 7 -15.09 3.44 -45.12
CA THR A 7 -13.66 3.31 -44.80
C THR A 7 -13.25 4.25 -43.68
N ILE A 8 -13.74 5.50 -43.66
CA ILE A 8 -13.46 6.46 -42.59
C ILE A 8 -14.02 5.95 -41.25
N ILE A 9 -15.25 5.46 -41.23
CA ILE A 9 -15.87 4.91 -40.03
C ILE A 9 -15.06 3.71 -39.49
N LEU A 10 -14.60 2.82 -40.38
CA LEU A 10 -13.79 1.68 -40.01
C LEU A 10 -12.46 2.10 -39.39
N ILE A 11 -11.76 3.09 -39.96
CA ILE A 11 -10.50 3.61 -39.42
C ILE A 11 -10.73 4.22 -38.03
N ILE A 12 -11.76 5.01 -37.85
CA ILE A 12 -12.11 5.58 -36.53
C ILE A 12 -12.37 4.47 -35.51
N ALA A 13 -13.14 3.44 -35.88
CA ALA A 13 -13.42 2.31 -34.99
C ALA A 13 -12.14 1.58 -34.58
N ILE A 14 -11.20 1.35 -35.50
CA ILE A 14 -9.91 0.72 -35.21
C ILE A 14 -9.09 1.57 -34.23
N ILE A 15 -9.03 2.88 -34.44
CA ILE A 15 -8.32 3.81 -33.55
C ILE A 15 -8.94 3.80 -32.15
N CYS A 16 -10.27 3.89 -32.05
CA CYS A 16 -10.97 3.83 -30.77
C CYS A 16 -10.74 2.51 -30.04
N PHE A 17 -10.79 1.40 -30.77
CA PHE A 17 -10.52 0.07 -30.21
C PHE A 17 -9.07 -0.04 -29.71
N GLY A 18 -8.10 0.40 -30.51
CA GLY A 18 -6.68 0.42 -30.13
C GLY A 18 -6.43 1.26 -28.88
N TRP A 19 -7.04 2.45 -28.80
CA TRP A 19 -6.95 3.32 -27.61
C TRP A 19 -7.56 2.67 -26.36
N SER A 20 -8.72 2.03 -26.51
CA SER A 20 -9.38 1.32 -25.40
C SER A 20 -8.54 0.14 -24.91
N ALA A 21 -8.02 -0.69 -25.82
CA ALA A 21 -7.13 -1.81 -25.47
C ALA A 21 -5.84 -1.33 -24.78
N PHE A 22 -5.24 -0.25 -25.26
CA PHE A 22 -4.06 0.36 -24.65
C PHE A 22 -4.35 0.85 -23.22
N SER A 23 -5.49 1.52 -23.01
CA SER A 23 -5.91 2.02 -21.69
C SER A 23 -6.13 0.90 -20.69
N LEU A 24 -6.78 -0.21 -21.11
CA LEU A 24 -6.97 -1.40 -20.28
C LEU A 24 -5.64 -2.07 -19.94
N GLY A 25 -4.75 -2.21 -20.93
CA GLY A 25 -3.41 -2.78 -20.72
C GLY A 25 -2.59 -1.96 -19.74
N LYS A 26 -2.62 -0.63 -19.85
CA LYS A 26 -1.96 0.29 -18.91
C LYS A 26 -2.50 0.13 -17.48
N TYR A 27 -3.83 0.05 -17.33
CA TYR A 27 -4.46 -0.15 -16.03
C TYR A 27 -4.04 -1.48 -15.38
N ALA A 28 -4.12 -2.57 -16.14
CA ALA A 28 -3.71 -3.89 -15.66
C ALA A 28 -2.21 -3.92 -15.26
N TRP A 29 -1.35 -3.28 -16.04
CA TRP A 29 0.07 -3.14 -15.73
C TRP A 29 0.29 -2.38 -14.42
N GLN A 30 -0.40 -1.24 -14.22
CA GLN A 30 -0.30 -0.45 -13.00
C GLN A 30 -0.73 -1.25 -11.76
N THR A 31 -1.88 -1.93 -11.82
CA THR A 31 -2.38 -2.77 -10.71
C THR A 31 -1.38 -3.89 -10.36
N TRP A 32 -0.81 -4.54 -11.38
CA TRP A 32 0.19 -5.58 -11.15
C TRP A 32 1.47 -5.03 -10.50
N THR A 33 1.93 -3.85 -10.93
CA THR A 33 3.11 -3.19 -10.37
C THR A 33 2.88 -2.78 -8.91
N THR A 34 1.72 -2.22 -8.59
CA THR A 34 1.32 -1.89 -7.21
C THR A 34 1.43 -3.11 -6.31
N GLN A 35 0.80 -4.23 -6.69
CA GLN A 35 0.81 -5.46 -5.90
C GLN A 35 2.25 -5.97 -5.70
N LYS A 36 3.04 -6.00 -6.76
CA LYS A 36 4.43 -6.44 -6.68
C LYS A 36 5.29 -5.59 -5.75
N ASN A 37 5.08 -4.27 -5.74
CA ASN A 37 5.79 -3.37 -4.83
C ASN A 37 5.42 -3.63 -3.37
N LEU A 38 4.14 -3.87 -3.08
CA LEU A 38 3.66 -4.22 -1.75
C LEU A 38 4.20 -5.58 -1.29
N ASP A 39 4.21 -6.58 -2.16
CA ASP A 39 4.77 -7.90 -1.87
C ASP A 39 6.28 -7.81 -1.58
N ASN A 40 7.04 -7.00 -2.33
CA ASN A 40 8.46 -6.76 -2.08
C ASN A 40 8.72 -6.10 -0.71
N LEU A 41 7.87 -5.18 -0.27
CA LEU A 41 7.97 -4.58 1.06
C LEU A 41 7.66 -5.61 2.16
N ALA A 42 6.66 -6.46 1.96
CA ALA A 42 6.34 -7.55 2.87
C ALA A 42 7.48 -8.57 2.96
N ASP A 43 8.11 -8.91 1.83
CA ASP A 43 9.26 -9.82 1.78
C ASP A 43 10.48 -9.23 2.49
N LYS A 44 10.75 -7.93 2.38
CA LYS A 44 11.81 -7.26 3.17
C LYS A 44 11.58 -7.47 4.66
N VAL A 45 10.37 -7.22 5.16
CA VAL A 45 10.01 -7.39 6.57
C VAL A 45 10.12 -8.84 7.02
N ASN A 46 9.76 -9.80 6.17
CA ASN A 46 9.80 -11.23 6.51
C ASN A 46 11.21 -11.83 6.44
N ASN A 47 12.07 -11.35 5.52
CA ASN A 47 13.43 -11.88 5.35
C ASN A 47 14.40 -11.35 6.41
N ASP A 48 14.12 -10.19 7.00
CA ASP A 48 14.88 -9.65 8.14
C ASP A 48 14.41 -10.26 9.48
N THR A 49 13.51 -11.26 9.43
CA THR A 49 12.87 -11.81 10.62
C THR A 49 13.78 -12.77 11.38
N ILE A 50 14.28 -12.35 12.51
CA ILE A 50 14.46 -13.19 13.69
C ILE A 50 13.05 -13.58 14.13
N SER A 51 12.80 -14.90 14.25
CA SER A 51 11.50 -15.48 14.58
C SER A 51 10.89 -14.81 15.81
N ILE A 52 9.85 -14.01 15.61
CA ILE A 52 8.97 -13.62 16.71
C ILE A 52 8.21 -14.91 17.07
N PRO A 53 8.19 -15.39 18.32
CA PRO A 53 7.38 -16.51 18.72
C PRO A 53 5.92 -16.21 18.41
N ASP A 54 5.23 -17.17 17.75
CA ASP A 54 3.78 -17.14 17.58
C ASP A 54 3.12 -16.82 18.91
N THR A 55 2.41 -15.70 18.97
CA THR A 55 1.67 -15.26 20.15
C THR A 55 0.34 -16.00 20.26
N ASP A 56 0.39 -17.35 20.24
CA ASP A 56 -0.68 -18.22 20.68
C ASP A 56 -0.30 -18.89 22.01
N LYS A 57 -0.06 -18.05 23.03
CA LYS A 57 -0.08 -18.53 24.42
C LYS A 57 -0.68 -17.48 25.34
N GLU A 58 -1.93 -17.69 25.65
CA GLU A 58 -2.59 -17.25 26.87
C GLU A 58 -1.73 -17.61 28.08
N SER A 59 -1.05 -16.64 28.67
CA SER A 59 -0.74 -16.58 30.10
C SER A 59 0.12 -15.35 30.40
N GLY A 60 -0.36 -14.54 31.33
CA GLY A 60 0.27 -13.32 31.76
C GLY A 60 1.68 -13.52 32.30
N GLU A 61 2.62 -12.86 31.62
CA GLU A 61 3.87 -12.45 32.20
C GLU A 61 4.23 -11.12 31.52
N SER A 62 4.49 -10.12 32.34
CA SER A 62 4.76 -8.76 31.91
C SER A 62 6.05 -8.73 31.08
N GLU A 63 5.92 -8.74 29.75
CA GLU A 63 7.03 -8.40 28.86
C GLU A 63 7.36 -6.91 29.06
N ASP A 64 8.63 -6.61 29.31
CA ASP A 64 9.13 -5.25 29.48
C ASP A 64 8.86 -4.46 28.19
N PRO A 65 8.19 -3.28 28.27
CA PRO A 65 7.87 -2.47 27.07
C PRO A 65 9.12 -2.03 26.28
N VAL A 66 10.30 -2.15 26.87
CA VAL A 66 11.59 -1.89 26.20
C VAL A 66 11.93 -3.00 25.21
N SER A 67 11.65 -4.28 25.55
CA SER A 67 11.91 -5.44 24.70
C SER A 67 11.02 -5.43 23.44
N GLU A 68 9.75 -5.06 23.59
CA GLU A 68 8.82 -4.96 22.46
C GLU A 68 9.20 -3.82 21.49
N SER A 69 9.60 -2.67 22.01
CA SER A 69 10.02 -1.53 21.18
C SER A 69 11.31 -1.81 20.42
N GLU A 70 12.25 -2.55 21.01
CA GLU A 70 13.49 -2.96 20.36
C GLU A 70 13.21 -3.97 19.23
N ALA A 71 12.35 -4.96 19.45
CA ALA A 71 11.92 -5.92 18.42
C ALA A 71 11.19 -5.24 17.25
N MET A 72 10.33 -4.24 17.53
CA MET A 72 9.68 -3.43 16.50
C MET A 72 10.69 -2.60 15.71
N MET A 73 11.66 -1.99 16.35
CA MET A 73 12.71 -1.23 15.67
C MET A 73 13.64 -2.13 14.84
N GLU A 74 13.94 -3.32 15.30
CA GLU A 74 14.70 -4.31 14.53
C GLU A 74 13.93 -4.71 13.27
N LYS A 75 12.63 -5.03 13.40
CA LYS A 75 11.78 -5.52 12.31
C LYS A 75 11.45 -4.44 11.27
N TYR A 76 11.16 -3.21 11.70
CA TYR A 76 10.63 -2.15 10.83
C TYR A 76 11.56 -0.96 10.67
N GLY A 77 12.68 -0.95 11.38
CA GLY A 77 13.61 0.19 11.43
C GLY A 77 14.21 0.54 10.07
N GLU A 78 14.46 -0.43 9.21
CA GLU A 78 14.97 -0.20 7.85
C GLU A 78 13.94 0.54 7.00
N LEU A 79 12.66 0.14 7.04
CA LEU A 79 11.58 0.86 6.34
C LEU A 79 11.43 2.30 6.84
N TYR A 80 11.54 2.51 8.16
CA TYR A 80 11.53 3.86 8.73
C TYR A 80 12.75 4.70 8.33
N LYS A 81 13.90 4.10 8.09
CA LYS A 81 15.08 4.81 7.57
C LYS A 81 14.87 5.21 6.11
N GLU A 82 14.29 4.32 5.30
CA GLU A 82 13.99 4.55 3.88
C GLU A 82 12.91 5.63 3.71
N ASN A 83 11.83 5.58 4.51
CA ASN A 83 10.75 6.56 4.46
C ASN A 83 10.27 6.94 5.86
N LYS A 84 10.43 8.22 6.23
CA LYS A 84 10.08 8.77 7.55
C LYS A 84 8.58 8.91 7.80
N ASP A 85 7.77 8.84 6.75
CA ASP A 85 6.31 8.85 6.85
C ASP A 85 5.74 7.47 7.22
N PHE A 86 6.57 6.42 7.17
CA PHE A 86 6.19 5.09 7.62
C PHE A 86 6.04 5.07 9.14
N ILE A 87 4.87 4.62 9.64
CA ILE A 87 4.58 4.62 11.09
C ILE A 87 4.16 3.25 11.62
N GLY A 88 3.95 2.27 10.77
CA GLY A 88 3.54 0.95 11.22
C GLY A 88 3.14 0.01 10.10
N TRP A 89 2.65 -1.15 10.51
CA TRP A 89 2.28 -2.23 9.61
C TRP A 89 0.88 -2.75 9.95
N LEU A 90 0.01 -2.91 8.96
CA LEU A 90 -1.31 -3.50 9.12
C LEU A 90 -1.36 -4.88 8.47
N SER A 91 -1.57 -5.90 9.29
CA SER A 91 -1.86 -7.26 8.83
C SER A 91 -3.20 -7.72 9.38
N VAL A 92 -4.02 -8.35 8.53
CA VAL A 92 -5.32 -8.91 8.93
C VAL A 92 -5.34 -10.37 8.56
N GLU A 93 -5.33 -11.22 9.58
CA GLU A 93 -5.31 -12.67 9.42
C GLU A 93 -6.50 -13.18 8.57
N GLY A 94 -6.24 -14.18 7.72
CA GLY A 94 -7.24 -14.72 6.81
C GLY A 94 -7.57 -13.84 5.60
N THR A 95 -6.87 -12.72 5.43
CA THR A 95 -7.01 -11.82 4.28
C THR A 95 -5.67 -11.59 3.57
N LYS A 96 -5.69 -10.85 2.44
CA LYS A 96 -4.47 -10.39 1.76
C LYS A 96 -3.93 -9.06 2.32
N ILE A 97 -4.53 -8.52 3.37
CA ILE A 97 -4.11 -7.25 3.97
C ILE A 97 -2.84 -7.48 4.79
N ASN A 98 -1.72 -7.04 4.26
CA ASN A 98 -0.39 -7.15 4.87
C ASN A 98 0.48 -6.01 4.31
N TYR A 99 0.28 -4.78 4.79
CA TYR A 99 0.77 -3.55 4.16
C TYR A 99 1.34 -2.55 5.15
N PRO A 100 2.35 -1.76 4.74
CA PRO A 100 2.83 -0.63 5.52
C PRO A 100 1.77 0.47 5.61
N VAL A 101 1.81 1.20 6.72
CA VAL A 101 0.90 2.32 7.01
C VAL A 101 1.71 3.60 7.11
N MET A 102 1.27 4.63 6.39
CA MET A 102 1.92 5.92 6.28
C MET A 102 1.18 7.01 7.08
N TYR A 103 1.89 8.08 7.45
CA TYR A 103 1.28 9.21 8.14
C TYR A 103 1.90 10.54 7.73
N THR A 104 1.11 11.40 7.11
CA THR A 104 1.51 12.73 6.62
C THR A 104 0.49 13.78 7.06
N PRO A 105 0.53 14.23 8.35
CA PRO A 105 -0.49 15.14 8.89
C PRO A 105 -0.54 16.50 8.19
N ASN A 106 0.58 16.94 7.57
CA ASN A 106 0.65 18.20 6.84
C ASN A 106 0.19 18.10 5.38
N ASP A 107 0.08 16.89 4.82
CA ASP A 107 -0.48 16.59 3.50
C ASP A 107 -1.29 15.29 3.57
N PRO A 108 -2.54 15.37 4.07
CA PRO A 108 -3.33 14.20 4.47
C PRO A 108 -3.59 13.17 3.37
N GLU A 109 -3.59 13.60 2.11
CA GLU A 109 -3.88 12.77 0.94
C GLU A 109 -2.63 12.42 0.13
N TYR A 110 -1.43 12.70 0.65
CA TYR A 110 -0.17 12.48 -0.07
C TYR A 110 -0.07 11.05 -0.62
N TYR A 111 -0.40 10.04 0.19
CA TYR A 111 -0.32 8.64 -0.18
C TYR A 111 -1.57 8.08 -0.88
N LEU A 112 -2.58 8.91 -1.15
CA LEU A 112 -3.78 8.48 -1.86
C LEU A 112 -3.46 7.89 -3.26
N ARG A 113 -2.43 8.41 -3.93
CA ARG A 113 -1.99 7.99 -5.27
C ARG A 113 -0.47 7.88 -5.38
N LYS A 114 0.19 7.46 -4.30
CA LYS A 114 1.64 7.28 -4.27
C LYS A 114 2.01 5.97 -3.60
N ASN A 115 3.09 5.35 -4.10
CA ASN A 115 3.72 4.19 -3.48
C ASN A 115 4.60 4.60 -2.29
N PHE A 116 5.29 3.63 -1.70
CA PHE A 116 6.20 3.83 -0.57
C PHE A 116 7.34 4.80 -0.89
N ASP A 117 7.83 4.82 -2.12
CA ASP A 117 8.92 5.68 -2.59
C ASP A 117 8.43 7.10 -2.97
N GLY A 118 7.13 7.36 -2.91
CA GLY A 118 6.52 8.64 -3.28
C GLY A 118 6.21 8.79 -4.77
N ASP A 119 6.42 7.75 -5.57
CA ASP A 119 6.05 7.72 -6.98
C ASP A 119 4.55 7.51 -7.18
N TYR A 120 4.04 7.94 -8.36
CA TYR A 120 2.63 7.76 -8.68
C TYR A 120 2.25 6.28 -8.74
N ASP A 121 1.25 5.91 -7.97
CA ASP A 121 0.66 4.58 -7.95
C ASP A 121 -0.87 4.65 -7.84
N ILE A 122 -1.59 3.91 -8.68
CA ILE A 122 -3.04 3.94 -8.73
C ILE A 122 -3.69 3.37 -7.46
N GLY A 123 -3.03 2.42 -6.80
CA GLY A 123 -3.49 1.81 -5.54
C GLY A 123 -3.17 2.66 -4.33
N GLY A 124 -2.15 3.51 -4.41
CA GLY A 124 -1.64 4.26 -3.27
C GLY A 124 -1.14 3.36 -2.14
N MET A 125 -0.98 3.95 -0.96
CA MET A 125 -0.64 3.26 0.27
C MET A 125 -1.76 3.36 1.30
N LEU A 126 -1.73 2.53 2.34
CA LEU A 126 -2.53 2.77 3.53
C LEU A 126 -1.97 3.99 4.27
N PHE A 127 -2.84 4.88 4.71
CA PHE A 127 -2.42 6.07 5.45
C PHE A 127 -3.42 6.44 6.56
N VAL A 128 -2.89 7.00 7.64
CA VAL A 128 -3.68 7.43 8.80
C VAL A 128 -4.28 8.81 8.55
N ASP A 129 -5.51 9.02 9.03
CA ASP A 129 -6.19 10.31 9.04
C ASP A 129 -5.34 11.36 9.79
N ALA A 130 -5.17 12.53 9.19
CA ALA A 130 -4.37 13.62 9.76
C ALA A 130 -4.88 14.16 11.10
N ARG A 131 -6.14 13.88 11.45
CA ARG A 131 -6.73 14.24 12.76
C ARG A 131 -6.30 13.31 13.88
N CYS A 132 -5.75 12.13 13.54
CA CYS A 132 -5.19 11.23 14.54
C CYS A 132 -3.85 11.80 15.05
N THR A 133 -3.56 11.56 16.32
CA THR A 133 -2.30 11.93 16.98
C THR A 133 -1.71 10.71 17.68
N PHE A 134 -0.39 10.67 17.80
CA PHE A 134 0.35 9.59 18.47
C PHE A 134 1.02 10.04 19.77
N ASN A 135 1.03 11.34 20.03
CA ASN A 135 1.55 11.90 21.29
C ASN A 135 0.81 13.20 21.66
N PRO A 136 -0.23 13.15 22.52
CA PRO A 136 -0.85 11.94 23.08
C PRO A 136 -1.58 11.13 21.99
N THR A 137 -1.71 9.82 22.20
CA THR A 137 -2.41 8.94 21.27
C THR A 137 -3.91 9.24 21.25
N SER A 138 -4.48 9.35 20.05
CA SER A 138 -5.93 9.45 19.84
C SER A 138 -6.64 8.21 20.37
N THR A 139 -7.90 8.36 20.78
CA THR A 139 -8.75 7.24 21.22
C THR A 139 -8.97 6.24 20.10
N ASP A 140 -9.11 6.75 18.86
CA ASP A 140 -9.33 5.95 17.64
C ASP A 140 -8.28 6.29 16.59
N THR A 141 -7.84 5.29 15.84
CA THR A 141 -6.98 5.47 14.67
C THR A 141 -7.75 5.10 13.42
N ILE A 142 -7.92 6.05 12.51
CA ILE A 142 -8.61 5.86 11.23
C ILE A 142 -7.56 5.67 10.15
N ILE A 143 -7.63 4.54 9.43
CA ILE A 143 -6.73 4.20 8.32
C ILE A 143 -7.54 4.17 7.04
N TYR A 144 -7.05 4.86 6.01
CA TYR A 144 -7.59 4.87 4.65
C TYR A 144 -6.77 3.99 3.72
N GLY A 145 -7.43 3.46 2.70
CA GLY A 145 -6.79 2.72 1.62
C GLY A 145 -7.76 2.49 0.47
N HIS A 146 -7.22 2.18 -0.72
CA HIS A 146 -8.04 1.83 -1.86
C HIS A 146 -8.44 0.35 -1.82
N HIS A 147 -9.69 0.07 -2.20
CA HIS A 147 -10.11 -1.28 -2.51
C HIS A 147 -9.73 -1.60 -3.97
N MET A 148 -8.74 -2.47 -4.14
CA MET A 148 -8.31 -2.94 -5.46
C MET A 148 -8.94 -4.30 -5.73
N ASN A 149 -9.60 -4.44 -6.88
CA ASN A 149 -10.10 -5.75 -7.36
C ASN A 149 -8.92 -6.54 -7.93
N ASN A 150 -8.37 -7.45 -7.13
CA ASN A 150 -7.31 -8.39 -7.51
C ASN A 150 -7.84 -9.81 -7.61
#